data_09b1e7f1bfab2f5a00bbf0c78154104d
#
_entry.id   09b1e7f1bfab2f5a00bbf0c78154104d
#
_cell.length_a   1.000
_cell.length_b   1.000
_cell.length_c   1.000
_cell.angle_alpha   90.00
_cell.angle_beta   90.00
_cell.angle_gamma   90.00
#
_symmetry.space_group_name_H-M   'P 1'
#
loop_
_entity.id
_entity.type
_entity.pdbx_description
1 polymer ?
#
loop_
_entity_poly.entity_id
_entity_poly.type
_entity_poly.pdbx_seq_one_letter_code
_entity_poly.pdbx_strand_id
1 'polypeptide(L)'
;YLYNLQQNNLGKIDDLLNKKQTLEQTVSAKEKLNNQINTSYSVLKDENNIVVKLAGQAISPTSSAKVYWNNKTNKVFVDASSLPTPPDGMVYQVWSLKLAPTLTPTSIGLIDNAADKMKYLIEVDGTVGAEAFGITLEPAGGSKTPTMEQLYTLGKV
;
A
#
# COMPACT_ATOMS: atom_id res chain seq x y z
N TYR A 1 40.58 -5.44 -42.03
CA TYR A 1 40.41 -6.54 -41.05
C TYR A 1 40.33 -5.99 -39.61
N LEU A 2 41.33 -5.27 -39.13
CA LEU A 2 41.37 -4.72 -37.76
C LEU A 2 40.23 -3.74 -37.48
N TYR A 3 39.86 -2.90 -38.43
CA TYR A 3 38.74 -1.97 -38.28
C TYR A 3 37.38 -2.70 -38.06
N ASN A 4 37.12 -3.75 -38.83
CA ASN A 4 35.89 -4.54 -38.67
C ASN A 4 35.87 -5.30 -37.35
N LEU A 5 37.01 -5.79 -36.88
CA LEU A 5 37.13 -6.46 -35.58
C LEU A 5 36.85 -5.47 -34.43
N GLN A 6 37.37 -4.25 -34.57
CA GLN A 6 37.12 -3.18 -33.57
C GLN A 6 35.64 -2.79 -33.50
N GLN A 7 34.97 -2.62 -34.64
CA GLN A 7 33.54 -2.32 -34.69
C GLN A 7 32.68 -3.46 -34.08
N ASN A 8 33.02 -4.71 -34.38
CA ASN A 8 32.34 -5.87 -33.79
C ASN A 8 32.54 -5.94 -32.27
N ASN A 9 33.71 -5.58 -31.76
CA ASN A 9 33.97 -5.56 -30.33
C ASN A 9 33.21 -4.42 -29.64
N LEU A 10 33.13 -3.22 -30.26
CA LEU A 10 32.33 -2.10 -29.73
C LEU A 10 30.85 -2.47 -29.66
N GLY A 11 30.29 -3.08 -30.70
CA GLY A 11 28.91 -3.55 -30.67
C GLY A 11 28.63 -4.57 -29.57
N LYS A 12 29.57 -5.52 -29.35
CA LYS A 12 29.47 -6.49 -28.25
C LYS A 12 29.53 -5.82 -26.86
N ILE A 13 30.35 -4.79 -26.71
CA ILE A 13 30.45 -4.04 -25.46
C ILE A 13 29.13 -3.33 -25.18
N ASP A 14 28.54 -2.67 -26.17
CA ASP A 14 27.26 -1.99 -26.03
C ASP A 14 26.13 -2.98 -25.68
N ASP A 15 26.09 -4.15 -26.33
CA ASP A 15 25.13 -5.20 -26.01
C ASP A 15 25.28 -5.70 -24.56
N LEU A 16 26.53 -5.90 -24.13
CA LEU A 16 26.83 -6.35 -22.76
C LEU A 16 26.45 -5.29 -21.72
N LEU A 17 26.71 -4.02 -22.01
CA LEU A 17 26.32 -2.90 -21.13
C LEU A 17 24.80 -2.81 -20.99
N ASN A 18 24.07 -2.89 -22.10
CA ASN A 18 22.61 -2.90 -22.10
C ASN A 18 22.04 -4.09 -21.32
N LYS A 19 22.63 -5.27 -21.53
CA LYS A 19 22.25 -6.50 -20.83
C LYS A 19 22.50 -6.39 -19.32
N LYS A 20 23.66 -5.83 -18.94
CA LYS A 20 24.00 -5.57 -17.54
C LYS A 20 22.99 -4.64 -16.90
N GLN A 21 22.67 -3.51 -17.54
CA GLN A 21 21.68 -2.54 -17.02
C GLN A 21 20.31 -3.18 -16.84
N THR A 22 19.83 -3.95 -17.82
CA THR A 22 18.56 -4.67 -17.73
C THR A 22 18.56 -5.68 -16.57
N LEU A 23 19.68 -6.40 -16.39
CA LEU A 23 19.83 -7.35 -15.30
C LEU A 23 19.79 -6.66 -13.93
N GLU A 24 20.51 -5.54 -13.78
CA GLU A 24 20.54 -4.75 -12.54
C GLU A 24 19.14 -4.23 -12.19
N GLN A 25 18.38 -3.74 -13.17
CA GLN A 25 16.99 -3.32 -12.97
C GLN A 25 16.09 -4.50 -12.54
N THR A 26 16.28 -5.66 -13.16
CA THR A 26 15.52 -6.88 -12.84
C THR A 26 15.83 -7.38 -11.43
N VAL A 27 17.10 -7.36 -11.02
CA VAL A 27 17.54 -7.75 -9.68
C VAL A 27 16.92 -6.79 -8.65
N SER A 28 17.07 -5.49 -8.86
CA SER A 28 16.49 -4.47 -7.96
C SER A 28 14.97 -4.62 -7.80
N ALA A 29 14.25 -4.86 -8.90
CA ALA A 29 12.79 -5.09 -8.85
C ALA A 29 12.44 -6.36 -8.06
N LYS A 30 13.19 -7.45 -8.25
CA LYS A 30 13.00 -8.70 -7.51
C LYS A 30 13.32 -8.57 -6.02
N GLU A 31 14.36 -7.84 -5.66
CA GLU A 31 14.71 -7.57 -4.27
C GLU A 31 13.61 -6.77 -3.58
N LYS A 32 13.10 -5.73 -4.23
CA LYS A 32 11.97 -4.95 -3.72
C LYS A 32 10.73 -5.82 -3.48
N LEU A 33 10.39 -6.66 -4.45
CA LEU A 33 9.27 -7.59 -4.35
C LEU A 33 9.47 -8.57 -3.19
N ASN A 34 10.66 -9.16 -3.08
CA ASN A 34 10.98 -10.10 -2.01
C ASN A 34 10.87 -9.45 -0.62
N ASN A 35 11.32 -8.21 -0.48
CA ASN A 35 11.19 -7.44 0.75
C ASN A 35 9.72 -7.18 1.10
N GLN A 36 8.87 -6.85 0.11
CA GLN A 36 7.43 -6.66 0.32
C GLN A 36 6.75 -7.96 0.78
N ILE A 37 7.09 -9.09 0.17
CA ILE A 37 6.57 -10.41 0.55
C ILE A 37 6.99 -10.75 1.98
N ASN A 38 8.27 -10.58 2.31
CA ASN A 38 8.79 -10.88 3.63
C ASN A 38 8.16 -9.99 4.71
N THR A 39 7.96 -8.71 4.43
CA THR A 39 7.25 -7.79 5.34
C THR A 39 5.81 -8.26 5.55
N SER A 40 5.08 -8.54 4.47
CA SER A 40 3.71 -9.03 4.56
C SER A 40 3.63 -10.32 5.37
N TYR A 41 4.54 -11.26 5.13
CA TYR A 41 4.60 -12.52 5.85
C TYR A 41 4.87 -12.32 7.35
N SER A 42 5.81 -11.44 7.71
CA SER A 42 6.11 -11.16 9.12
C SER A 42 4.94 -10.51 9.84
N VAL A 43 4.25 -9.58 9.19
CA VAL A 43 3.05 -8.94 9.74
C VAL A 43 1.92 -9.95 9.98
N LEU A 44 1.68 -10.84 9.00
CA LEU A 44 0.63 -11.87 9.11
C LEU A 44 0.90 -12.88 10.24
N LYS A 45 2.16 -13.11 10.55
CA LYS A 45 2.58 -14.05 11.63
C LYS A 45 2.73 -13.42 13.01
N ASP A 46 2.74 -12.11 13.11
CA ASP A 46 2.92 -11.44 14.41
C ASP A 46 1.64 -11.54 15.23
N GLU A 47 1.69 -12.35 16.28
CA GLU A 47 0.59 -12.58 17.22
C GLU A 47 0.21 -11.32 18.03
N ASN A 48 1.06 -10.29 18.03
CA ASN A 48 0.75 -9.03 18.70
C ASN A 48 -0.09 -8.09 17.80
N ASN A 49 -0.33 -8.45 16.56
CA ASN A 49 -1.18 -7.67 15.66
C ASN A 49 -2.65 -7.92 15.96
N ILE A 50 -3.37 -6.84 16.24
CA ILE A 50 -4.83 -6.84 16.25
C ILE A 50 -5.30 -6.75 14.80
N VAL A 51 -6.11 -7.73 14.38
CA VAL A 51 -6.65 -7.77 13.02
C VAL A 51 -8.06 -7.19 13.03
N VAL A 52 -8.22 -6.02 12.43
CA VAL A 52 -9.50 -5.34 12.29
C VAL A 52 -10.05 -5.56 10.89
N LYS A 53 -11.20 -6.21 10.79
CA LYS A 53 -11.91 -6.41 9.53
C LYS A 53 -12.80 -5.20 9.25
N LEU A 54 -12.59 -4.55 8.11
CA LEU A 54 -13.38 -3.42 7.65
C LEU A 54 -14.42 -3.92 6.65
N ALA A 55 -15.69 -3.81 7.02
CA ALA A 55 -16.80 -4.20 6.16
C ALA A 55 -17.18 -3.09 5.19
N GLY A 56 -17.65 -3.47 4.00
CA GLY A 56 -18.16 -2.55 3.00
C GLY A 56 -19.33 -1.72 3.51
N GLN A 57 -19.36 -0.46 3.10
CA GLN A 57 -20.41 0.49 3.45
C GLN A 57 -21.39 0.69 2.28
N ALA A 58 -22.40 1.52 2.46
CA ALA A 58 -23.50 1.69 1.51
C ALA A 58 -23.07 1.97 0.07
N ILE A 59 -21.98 2.73 -0.11
CA ILE A 59 -21.45 3.06 -1.45
C ILE A 59 -20.76 1.86 -2.13
N SER A 60 -20.22 0.93 -1.36
CA SER A 60 -19.52 -0.26 -1.87
C SER A 60 -19.70 -1.47 -0.94
N PRO A 61 -20.90 -2.07 -0.89
CA PRO A 61 -21.25 -3.12 0.08
C PRO A 61 -20.41 -4.40 -0.04
N THR A 62 -19.86 -4.67 -1.23
CA THR A 62 -19.01 -5.83 -1.50
C THR A 62 -17.53 -5.60 -1.22
N SER A 63 -17.13 -4.36 -0.96
CA SER A 63 -15.76 -4.02 -0.60
C SER A 63 -15.42 -4.51 0.79
N SER A 64 -14.17 -4.84 1.00
CA SER A 64 -13.63 -5.14 2.33
C SER A 64 -12.16 -4.74 2.38
N ALA A 65 -11.68 -4.53 3.59
CA ALA A 65 -10.25 -4.34 3.85
C ALA A 65 -9.89 -4.97 5.20
N LYS A 66 -8.61 -5.10 5.49
CA LYS A 66 -8.12 -5.51 6.81
C LYS A 66 -7.04 -4.56 7.27
N VAL A 67 -7.08 -4.24 8.54
CA VAL A 67 -6.01 -3.50 9.21
C VAL A 67 -5.32 -4.44 10.19
N TYR A 68 -4.01 -4.49 10.12
CA TYR A 68 -3.14 -5.17 11.09
C TYR A 68 -2.46 -4.10 11.92
N TRP A 69 -2.91 -3.95 13.16
CA TRP A 69 -2.43 -2.93 14.08
C TRP A 69 -1.68 -3.56 15.23
N ASN A 70 -0.38 -3.24 15.32
CA ASN A 70 0.44 -3.64 16.44
C ASN A 70 0.42 -2.53 17.51
N ASN A 71 -0.36 -2.73 18.57
CA ASN A 71 -0.51 -1.73 19.63
C ASN A 71 0.73 -1.56 20.52
N LYS A 72 1.71 -2.47 20.43
CA LYS A 72 2.99 -2.34 21.17
C LYS A 72 3.98 -1.46 20.43
N THR A 73 4.03 -1.55 19.10
CA THR A 73 4.94 -0.79 18.24
C THR A 73 4.26 0.38 17.56
N ASN A 74 2.92 0.47 17.68
CA ASN A 74 2.03 1.44 17.01
C ASN A 74 2.01 1.32 15.47
N LYS A 75 2.64 0.31 14.91
CA LYS A 75 2.66 0.09 13.46
C LYS A 75 1.31 -0.36 12.93
N VAL A 76 0.96 0.14 11.77
CA VAL A 76 -0.30 -0.18 11.08
C VAL A 76 0.01 -0.61 9.65
N PHE A 77 -0.57 -1.74 9.26
CA PHE A 77 -0.54 -2.25 7.88
C PHE A 77 -1.95 -2.47 7.37
N VAL A 78 -2.18 -2.19 6.11
CA VAL A 78 -3.50 -2.28 5.47
C VAL A 78 -3.46 -3.26 4.30
N ASP A 79 -4.37 -4.21 4.30
CA ASP A 79 -4.71 -5.03 3.15
C ASP A 79 -5.93 -4.41 2.46
N ALA A 80 -5.68 -3.76 1.34
CA ALA A 80 -6.69 -3.09 0.52
C ALA A 80 -7.00 -3.87 -0.78
N SER A 81 -6.55 -5.13 -0.89
CA SER A 81 -6.65 -5.93 -2.12
C SER A 81 -8.08 -6.20 -2.59
N SER A 82 -9.06 -6.09 -1.69
CA SER A 82 -10.49 -6.25 -2.00
C SER A 82 -11.23 -4.93 -2.25
N LEU A 83 -10.53 -3.80 -2.29
CA LEU A 83 -11.10 -2.54 -2.74
C LEU A 83 -11.02 -2.45 -4.27
N PRO A 84 -12.02 -1.83 -4.93
CA PRO A 84 -11.91 -1.53 -6.36
C PRO A 84 -10.78 -0.54 -6.62
N THR A 85 -10.23 -0.57 -7.83
CA THR A 85 -9.23 0.42 -8.25
C THR A 85 -9.82 1.82 -8.17
N PRO A 86 -9.16 2.78 -7.47
CA PRO A 86 -9.68 4.13 -7.39
C PRO A 86 -9.68 4.78 -8.79
N PRO A 87 -10.68 5.60 -9.13
CA PRO A 87 -10.71 6.36 -10.37
C PRO A 87 -9.51 7.30 -10.51
N ASP A 88 -9.21 7.71 -11.73
CA ASP A 88 -8.15 8.70 -11.99
C ASP A 88 -8.42 9.99 -11.21
N GLY A 89 -7.36 10.52 -10.60
CA GLY A 89 -7.44 11.72 -9.75
C GLY A 89 -8.00 11.47 -8.34
N MET A 90 -8.27 10.22 -7.99
CA MET A 90 -8.75 9.82 -6.66
C MET A 90 -7.76 8.88 -5.98
N VAL A 91 -7.81 8.84 -4.66
CA VAL A 91 -7.01 7.94 -3.81
C VAL A 91 -7.86 7.44 -2.66
N TYR A 92 -7.54 6.27 -2.13
CA TYR A 92 -8.07 5.87 -0.84
C TYR A 92 -7.30 6.52 0.29
N GLN A 93 -8.01 7.01 1.30
CA GLN A 93 -7.43 7.55 2.52
C GLN A 93 -7.81 6.69 3.70
N VAL A 94 -6.83 6.31 4.49
CA VAL A 94 -6.98 5.47 5.68
C VAL A 94 -7.07 6.36 6.90
N TRP A 95 -8.04 6.08 7.74
CA TRP A 95 -8.34 6.84 8.95
C TRP A 95 -8.29 5.95 10.17
N SER A 96 -7.59 6.42 11.19
CA SER A 96 -7.71 5.96 12.57
C SER A 96 -8.78 6.80 13.27
N LEU A 97 -9.72 6.16 13.94
CA LEU A 97 -10.89 6.82 14.54
C LEU A 97 -10.89 6.64 16.04
N LYS A 98 -11.12 7.74 16.78
CA LYS A 98 -11.61 7.72 18.16
C LYS A 98 -13.10 8.00 18.12
N LEU A 99 -13.89 7.17 18.77
CA LEU A 99 -15.36 7.23 18.72
C LEU A 99 -15.94 8.04 19.88
N ALA A 100 -15.28 8.06 21.03
CA ALA A 100 -15.72 8.73 22.23
C ALA A 100 -14.64 9.68 22.79
N PRO A 101 -15.04 10.82 23.44
CA PRO A 101 -16.41 11.34 23.58
C PRO A 101 -16.97 11.96 22.28
N THR A 102 -16.11 12.24 21.30
CA THR A 102 -16.47 12.80 19.99
C THR A 102 -15.70 12.05 18.90
N LEU A 103 -16.37 11.72 17.81
CA LEU A 103 -15.72 11.11 16.65
C LEU A 103 -14.58 12.00 16.15
N THR A 104 -13.37 11.47 16.26
CA THR A 104 -12.16 12.19 15.85
C THR A 104 -11.39 11.32 14.83
N PRO A 105 -11.49 11.64 13.54
CA PRO A 105 -10.71 10.98 12.50
C PRO A 105 -9.30 11.56 12.44
N THR A 106 -8.31 10.68 12.31
CA THR A 106 -6.93 11.03 12.06
C THR A 106 -6.47 10.31 10.80
N SER A 107 -6.03 11.05 9.77
CA SER A 107 -5.46 10.46 8.56
C SER A 107 -4.16 9.75 8.90
N ILE A 108 -4.02 8.51 8.49
CA ILE A 108 -2.83 7.69 8.73
C ILE A 108 -2.17 7.19 7.44
N GLY A 109 -2.72 7.52 6.28
CA GLY A 109 -2.07 7.23 5.01
C GLY A 109 -2.97 7.32 3.80
N LEU A 110 -2.33 7.40 2.65
CA LEU A 110 -2.99 7.39 1.34
C LEU A 110 -2.59 6.14 0.58
N ILE A 111 -3.56 5.54 -0.09
CA ILE A 111 -3.38 4.40 -1.00
C ILE A 111 -3.71 4.91 -2.40
N ASP A 112 -2.69 5.19 -3.17
CA ASP A 112 -2.81 5.61 -4.56
C ASP A 112 -2.99 4.41 -5.51
N ASN A 113 -3.37 4.72 -6.76
CA ASN A 113 -3.62 3.74 -7.82
C ASN A 113 -2.33 3.09 -8.38
N ALA A 114 -1.20 3.14 -7.71
CA ALA A 114 -0.03 2.38 -8.14
C ALA A 114 -0.39 0.89 -8.10
N ALA A 115 -0.72 0.34 -9.27
CA ALA A 115 -1.42 -0.94 -9.50
C ALA A 115 -0.84 -2.16 -8.75
N ASP A 116 0.38 -2.07 -8.27
CA ASP A 116 1.02 -3.14 -7.51
C ASP A 116 0.96 -2.93 -5.99
N LYS A 117 0.69 -1.72 -5.49
CA LYS A 117 0.65 -1.47 -4.05
C LYS A 117 -0.53 -2.18 -3.36
N MET A 118 -1.68 -2.26 -4.02
CA MET A 118 -2.87 -2.90 -3.44
C MET A 118 -2.78 -4.43 -3.34
N LYS A 119 -1.79 -5.06 -3.97
CA LYS A 119 -1.56 -6.51 -3.92
C LYS A 119 -0.86 -6.99 -2.65
N TYR A 120 -0.23 -6.06 -1.92
CA TYR A 120 0.57 -6.37 -0.72
C TYR A 120 0.06 -5.55 0.46
N LEU A 121 0.50 -5.93 1.66
CA LEU A 121 0.27 -5.11 2.83
C LEU A 121 0.99 -3.76 2.68
N ILE A 122 0.24 -2.69 2.93
CA ILE A 122 0.71 -1.31 2.82
C ILE A 122 0.97 -0.81 4.23
N GLU A 123 2.21 -0.43 4.55
CA GLU A 123 2.53 0.26 5.81
C GLU A 123 2.01 1.69 5.70
N VAL A 124 1.27 2.12 6.71
CA VAL A 124 0.77 3.48 6.88
C VAL A 124 1.29 4.06 8.18
N ASP A 125 1.01 5.32 8.45
CA ASP A 125 1.44 5.97 9.70
C ASP A 125 0.88 5.22 10.91
N GLY A 126 1.69 5.15 11.95
CA GLY A 126 1.31 4.51 13.20
C GLY A 126 0.21 5.29 13.94
N THR A 127 -0.54 4.58 14.76
CA THR A 127 -1.59 5.20 15.58
C THR A 127 -1.61 4.66 17.01
N VAL A 128 -2.09 5.46 17.92
CA VAL A 128 -2.25 5.12 19.34
C VAL A 128 -3.71 5.26 19.76
N GLY A 129 -4.25 4.23 20.40
CA GLY A 129 -5.58 4.26 20.98
C GLY A 129 -6.71 4.40 19.92
N ALA A 130 -6.51 3.77 18.76
CA ALA A 130 -7.57 3.64 17.78
C ALA A 130 -8.72 2.79 18.31
N GLU A 131 -9.95 3.21 18.08
CA GLU A 131 -11.17 2.48 18.43
C GLU A 131 -11.86 1.91 17.19
N ALA A 132 -11.55 2.48 16.03
CA ALA A 132 -11.99 1.98 14.72
C ALA A 132 -11.02 2.42 13.62
N PHE A 133 -11.16 1.79 12.46
CA PHE A 133 -10.49 2.19 11.22
C PHE A 133 -11.50 2.32 10.09
N GLY A 134 -11.29 3.29 9.21
CA GLY A 134 -12.12 3.50 8.03
C GLY A 134 -11.28 3.85 6.81
N ILE A 135 -11.84 3.62 5.63
CA ILE A 135 -11.22 3.99 4.36
C ILE A 135 -12.25 4.74 3.53
N THR A 136 -11.91 5.96 3.13
CA THR A 136 -12.71 6.80 2.22
C THR A 136 -12.02 6.96 0.88
N LEU A 137 -12.80 7.24 -0.16
CA LEU A 137 -12.28 7.66 -1.47
C LEU A 137 -12.21 9.19 -1.47
N GLU A 138 -11.01 9.73 -1.68
CA GLU A 138 -10.72 11.17 -1.60
C GLU A 138 -10.04 11.66 -2.87
N PRO A 139 -10.04 12.97 -3.15
CA PRO A 139 -9.23 13.55 -4.22
C PRO A 139 -7.74 13.25 -4.06
N ALA A 140 -6.98 13.22 -5.16
CA ALA A 140 -5.54 13.06 -5.14
C ALA A 140 -4.88 14.06 -4.18
N GLY A 141 -4.04 13.55 -3.27
CA GLY A 141 -3.45 14.31 -2.18
C GLY A 141 -4.21 14.20 -0.85
N GLY A 142 -5.41 13.60 -0.87
CA GLY A 142 -6.21 13.37 0.32
C GLY A 142 -6.96 14.59 0.82
N SER A 143 -7.75 14.39 1.88
CA SER A 143 -8.59 15.41 2.52
C SER A 143 -8.19 15.61 3.99
N LYS A 144 -8.51 16.76 4.55
CA LYS A 144 -8.26 17.04 5.98
C LYS A 144 -9.26 16.30 6.89
N THR A 145 -10.44 16.03 6.38
CA THR A 145 -11.53 15.31 7.05
C THR A 145 -12.11 14.27 6.09
N PRO A 146 -12.58 13.12 6.58
CA PRO A 146 -13.14 12.10 5.71
C PRO A 146 -14.42 12.57 5.03
N THR A 147 -14.53 12.28 3.72
CA THR A 147 -15.78 12.47 2.97
C THR A 147 -16.70 11.29 3.28
N MET A 148 -17.64 11.49 4.20
CA MET A 148 -18.48 10.41 4.73
C MET A 148 -19.36 9.72 3.68
N GLU A 149 -19.76 10.46 2.64
CA GLU A 149 -20.50 9.94 1.48
C GLU A 149 -19.65 9.00 0.63
N GLN A 150 -18.33 9.05 0.80
CA GLN A 150 -17.33 8.24 0.11
C GLN A 150 -16.67 7.21 1.05
N LEU A 151 -17.34 6.86 2.15
CA LEU A 151 -16.86 5.84 3.07
C LEU A 151 -17.05 4.44 2.45
N TYR A 152 -15.96 3.82 2.05
CA TYR A 152 -15.95 2.51 1.41
C TYR A 152 -15.99 1.37 2.42
N THR A 153 -15.16 1.45 3.46
CA THR A 153 -15.08 0.40 4.48
C THR A 153 -14.89 0.97 5.88
N LEU A 154 -15.43 0.28 6.87
CA LEU A 154 -15.33 0.65 8.29
C LEU A 154 -15.28 -0.61 9.17
N GLY A 155 -14.48 -0.58 10.24
CA GLY A 155 -14.39 -1.64 11.23
C GLY A 155 -13.97 -1.11 12.60
N LYS A 156 -14.54 -1.65 13.66
CA LYS A 156 -14.15 -1.38 15.05
C LYS A 156 -13.04 -2.32 15.49
N VAL A 157 -12.17 -1.82 16.36
CA VAL A 157 -11.13 -2.59 17.04
C VAL A 157 -11.76 -3.58 18.02
#